data_f3714dfa2d232258c886180a231fe8c3
#
_entry.id   f3714dfa2d232258c886180a231fe8c3
#
_cell.length_a   1.000
_cell.length_b   1.000
_cell.length_c   1.000
_cell.angle_alpha   90.00
_cell.angle_beta   90.00
_cell.angle_gamma   90.00
#
_symmetry.space_group_name_H-M   'P 1'
#
loop_
_entity.id
_entity.type
_entity.pdbx_description
1 polymer ?
#
loop_
_entity_poly.entity_id
_entity_poly.type
_entity_poly.pdbx_seq_one_letter_code
_entity_poly.pdbx_strand_id
1 'polypeptide(L)'
;MTIGERIKKIRTFRHMTMDEFGAALGFEGKAMSVRVAQYETGTRVPKKDMILKMADILQCSYKALDDYSLGAAEDILETLFWLEEGSPVSTEGRGKHFPEYTGPSNLIRLYDMKPATGKAKPTMTYDDDDYTSIGSPVAITFEYGLLNDFLADWNVKKTELKEGKITPAEYFEWKITWPQAHA
;
A
#
# COMPACT_ATOMS: atom_id res chain seq x y z
N MET A 1 2.98 3.44 8.23
CA MET A 1 4.36 3.18 7.72
C MET A 1 5.04 4.52 7.45
N THR A 2 6.30 4.68 7.88
CA THR A 2 7.13 5.86 7.58
C THR A 2 7.64 5.83 6.14
N ILE A 3 8.09 6.97 5.61
CA ILE A 3 8.75 7.05 4.28
C ILE A 3 9.87 5.99 4.16
N GLY A 4 10.70 5.85 5.17
CA GLY A 4 11.81 4.89 5.16
C GLY A 4 11.36 3.44 5.06
N GLU A 5 10.31 3.08 5.80
CA GLU A 5 9.72 1.74 5.74
C GLU A 5 9.09 1.46 4.37
N ARG A 6 8.45 2.46 3.73
CA ARG A 6 7.90 2.36 2.37
C ARG A 6 8.99 2.14 1.34
N ILE A 7 10.07 2.96 1.40
CA ILE A 7 11.25 2.80 0.54
C ILE A 7 11.80 1.38 0.64
N LYS A 8 12.03 0.90 1.88
CA LYS A 8 12.55 -0.44 2.14
C LYS A 8 11.64 -1.52 1.55
N LYS A 9 10.33 -1.41 1.76
CA LYS A 9 9.35 -2.40 1.29
C LYS A 9 9.35 -2.49 -0.23
N ILE A 10 9.27 -1.34 -0.93
CA ILE A 10 9.23 -1.31 -2.39
C ILE A 10 10.57 -1.76 -2.98
N ARG A 11 11.71 -1.31 -2.45
CA ARG A 11 13.04 -1.79 -2.88
C ARG A 11 13.15 -3.31 -2.77
N THR A 12 12.74 -3.86 -1.63
CA THR A 12 12.75 -5.31 -1.40
C THR A 12 11.82 -6.04 -2.37
N PHE A 13 10.64 -5.51 -2.61
CA PHE A 13 9.70 -6.05 -3.60
C PHE A 13 10.29 -6.05 -5.02
N ARG A 14 11.10 -5.03 -5.35
CA ARG A 14 11.85 -4.97 -6.63
C ARG A 14 13.09 -5.85 -6.64
N HIS A 15 13.35 -6.65 -5.61
CA HIS A 15 14.53 -7.50 -5.46
C HIS A 15 15.87 -6.75 -5.58
N MET A 16 15.87 -5.45 -5.27
CA MET A 16 17.08 -4.63 -5.28
C MET A 16 17.81 -4.70 -3.93
N THR A 17 19.12 -4.91 -3.95
CA THR A 17 19.97 -4.73 -2.78
C THR A 17 20.14 -3.24 -2.44
N MET A 18 20.62 -2.93 -1.24
CA MET A 18 20.92 -1.53 -0.87
C MET A 18 22.05 -0.95 -1.74
N ASP A 19 22.99 -1.76 -2.16
CA ASP A 19 24.10 -1.31 -3.00
C ASP A 19 23.62 -1.02 -4.43
N GLU A 20 22.82 -1.88 -5.03
CA GLU A 20 22.22 -1.65 -6.36
C GLU A 20 21.33 -0.41 -6.37
N PHE A 21 20.50 -0.25 -5.36
CA PHE A 21 19.64 0.92 -5.24
C PHE A 21 20.45 2.20 -4.99
N GLY A 22 21.48 2.11 -4.14
CA GLY A 22 22.40 3.21 -3.88
C GLY A 22 23.19 3.63 -5.12
N ALA A 23 23.67 2.67 -5.90
CA ALA A 23 24.32 2.92 -7.19
C ALA A 23 23.39 3.61 -8.19
N ALA A 24 22.16 3.13 -8.32
CA ALA A 24 21.13 3.75 -9.17
C ALA A 24 20.81 5.20 -8.75
N LEU A 25 20.88 5.49 -7.44
CA LEU A 25 20.73 6.84 -6.91
C LEU A 25 21.97 7.72 -7.17
N GLY A 26 23.08 7.15 -7.68
CA GLY A 26 24.30 7.87 -7.98
C GLY A 26 25.26 7.98 -6.78
N PHE A 27 25.13 7.12 -5.78
CA PHE A 27 26.12 7.01 -4.70
C PHE A 27 27.23 6.06 -5.11
N GLU A 28 28.43 6.23 -4.53
CA GLU A 28 29.61 5.45 -4.86
C GLU A 28 30.23 4.78 -3.63
N GLY A 29 30.88 3.65 -3.84
CA GLY A 29 31.62 2.92 -2.82
C GLY A 29 30.75 2.58 -1.60
N LYS A 30 31.34 2.69 -0.40
CA LYS A 30 30.62 2.38 0.86
C LYS A 30 29.43 3.30 1.14
N ALA A 31 29.32 4.44 0.44
CA ALA A 31 28.18 5.34 0.62
C ALA A 31 26.88 4.81 0.04
N MET A 32 26.91 3.82 -0.85
CA MET A 32 25.71 3.22 -1.47
C MET A 32 24.77 2.65 -0.43
N SER A 33 25.15 1.55 0.21
CA SER A 33 24.31 0.89 1.23
C SER A 33 24.11 1.75 2.49
N VAL A 34 25.13 2.49 2.93
CA VAL A 34 25.05 3.34 4.13
C VAL A 34 23.97 4.43 3.97
N ARG A 35 23.93 5.11 2.82
CA ARG A 35 22.93 6.17 2.57
C ARG A 35 21.52 5.60 2.42
N VAL A 36 21.39 4.48 1.74
CA VAL A 36 20.10 3.79 1.63
C VAL A 36 19.61 3.37 3.02
N ALA A 37 20.48 2.76 3.84
CA ALA A 37 20.13 2.38 5.20
C ALA A 37 19.70 3.59 6.06
N GLN A 38 20.36 4.74 5.91
CA GLN A 38 19.97 5.96 6.61
C GLN A 38 18.56 6.46 6.21
N TYR A 39 18.17 6.34 4.94
CA TYR A 39 16.83 6.67 4.49
C TYR A 39 15.82 5.67 5.01
N GLU A 40 16.11 4.37 4.92
CA GLU A 40 15.19 3.30 5.34
C GLU A 40 14.95 3.27 6.86
N THR A 41 15.94 3.65 7.66
CA THR A 41 15.82 3.74 9.13
C THR A 41 15.26 5.08 9.60
N GLY A 42 15.05 6.04 8.69
CA GLY A 42 14.59 7.38 9.06
C GLY A 42 15.66 8.27 9.71
N THR A 43 16.92 7.80 9.83
CA THR A 43 18.04 8.62 10.33
C THR A 43 18.27 9.84 9.43
N ARG A 44 17.89 9.72 8.16
CA ARG A 44 17.94 10.80 7.19
C ARG A 44 16.62 10.82 6.41
N VAL A 45 15.98 11.99 6.34
CA VAL A 45 14.77 12.18 5.54
C VAL A 45 15.16 12.61 4.12
N PRO A 46 14.73 11.90 3.07
CA PRO A 46 14.99 12.31 1.71
C PRO A 46 14.21 13.59 1.37
N LYS A 47 14.84 14.51 0.62
CA LYS A 47 14.18 15.68 0.07
C LYS A 47 13.30 15.27 -1.12
N LYS A 48 12.36 16.13 -1.51
CA LYS A 48 11.40 15.91 -2.61
C LYS A 48 12.07 15.40 -3.89
N ASP A 49 13.15 16.05 -4.33
CA ASP A 49 13.89 15.64 -5.54
C ASP A 49 14.46 14.22 -5.43
N MET A 50 14.91 13.85 -4.22
CA MET A 50 15.41 12.50 -3.95
C MET A 50 14.27 11.47 -3.95
N ILE A 51 13.10 11.82 -3.41
CA ILE A 51 11.92 10.93 -3.44
C ILE A 51 11.46 10.71 -4.88
N LEU A 52 11.43 11.77 -5.71
CA LEU A 52 11.11 11.65 -7.14
C LEU A 52 12.08 10.70 -7.85
N LYS A 53 13.39 10.85 -7.62
CA LYS A 53 14.40 9.95 -8.19
C LYS A 53 14.25 8.52 -7.70
N MET A 54 13.94 8.32 -6.42
CA MET A 54 13.67 7.00 -5.85
C MET A 54 12.42 6.36 -6.49
N ALA A 55 11.34 7.13 -6.68
CA ALA A 55 10.12 6.66 -7.30
C ALA A 55 10.35 6.19 -8.75
N ASP A 56 11.14 6.95 -9.51
CA ASP A 56 11.53 6.59 -10.88
C ASP A 56 12.32 5.28 -10.93
N ILE A 57 13.37 5.15 -10.09
CA ILE A 57 14.18 3.93 -10.02
C ILE A 57 13.37 2.72 -9.56
N LEU A 58 12.50 2.91 -8.56
CA LEU A 58 11.66 1.85 -8.01
C LEU A 58 10.40 1.59 -8.85
N GLN A 59 10.19 2.36 -9.92
CA GLN A 59 9.03 2.26 -10.81
C GLN A 59 7.72 2.24 -10.01
N CYS A 60 7.53 3.23 -9.15
CA CYS A 60 6.32 3.42 -8.36
C CYS A 60 5.87 4.88 -8.43
N SER A 61 4.62 5.14 -8.03
CA SER A 61 4.15 6.51 -7.95
C SER A 61 4.93 7.29 -6.87
N TYR A 62 5.13 8.59 -7.08
CA TYR A 62 5.71 9.48 -6.06
C TYR A 62 4.93 9.39 -4.75
N LYS A 63 3.60 9.31 -4.84
CA LYS A 63 2.70 9.18 -3.69
C LYS A 63 2.92 7.89 -2.89
N ALA A 64 3.36 6.82 -3.51
CA ALA A 64 3.67 5.58 -2.80
C ALA A 64 4.86 5.73 -1.83
N LEU A 65 5.73 6.72 -2.01
CA LEU A 65 6.88 6.98 -1.15
C LEU A 65 6.68 8.17 -0.21
N ASP A 66 5.93 9.18 -0.63
CA ASP A 66 5.81 10.45 0.11
C ASP A 66 4.92 10.35 1.36
N ASP A 67 5.06 11.34 2.25
CA ASP A 67 4.22 11.46 3.43
C ASP A 67 3.18 12.56 3.20
N TYR A 68 1.88 12.22 3.32
CA TYR A 68 0.81 13.10 2.86
C TYR A 68 0.29 14.04 3.93
N SER A 69 -0.02 15.25 3.51
CA SER A 69 -1.07 16.02 4.17
C SER A 69 -2.42 15.57 3.58
N LEU A 70 -3.25 14.92 4.38
CA LEU A 70 -4.59 14.47 3.99
C LEU A 70 -5.42 15.64 3.43
N GLY A 71 -5.54 15.71 2.11
CA GLY A 71 -6.27 16.79 1.44
C GLY A 71 -7.03 16.36 0.20
N ALA A 72 -6.63 15.28 -0.41
CA ALA A 72 -7.22 14.75 -1.63
C ALA A 72 -7.76 13.32 -1.45
N ALA A 73 -8.65 12.87 -2.31
CA ALA A 73 -9.19 11.51 -2.28
C ALA A 73 -8.07 10.46 -2.44
N GLU A 74 -7.10 10.76 -3.29
CA GLU A 74 -5.92 9.94 -3.54
C GLU A 74 -5.08 9.74 -2.28
N ASP A 75 -4.89 10.80 -1.48
CA ASP A 75 -4.11 10.72 -0.24
C ASP A 75 -4.78 9.81 0.80
N ILE A 76 -6.11 9.83 0.85
CA ILE A 76 -6.91 8.94 1.71
C ILE A 76 -6.70 7.49 1.28
N LEU A 77 -6.82 7.20 -0.02
CA LEU A 77 -6.69 5.84 -0.54
C LEU A 77 -5.28 5.29 -0.33
N GLU A 78 -4.24 6.07 -0.63
CA GLU A 78 -2.85 5.69 -0.36
C GLU A 78 -2.62 5.41 1.13
N THR A 79 -3.19 6.24 2.01
CA THR A 79 -3.11 6.00 3.46
C THR A 79 -3.72 4.64 3.83
N LEU A 80 -4.86 4.28 3.24
CA LEU A 80 -5.52 3.00 3.46
C LEU A 80 -4.71 1.83 2.88
N PHE A 81 -4.07 2.01 1.71
CA PHE A 81 -3.18 1.00 1.13
C PHE A 81 -2.03 0.67 2.08
N TRP A 82 -1.37 1.70 2.65
CA TRP A 82 -0.28 1.49 3.58
C TRP A 82 -0.72 1.00 4.96
N LEU A 83 -1.95 1.30 5.37
CA LEU A 83 -2.54 0.71 6.57
C LEU A 83 -2.73 -0.80 6.38
N GLU A 84 -3.23 -1.22 5.23
CA GLU A 84 -3.39 -2.65 4.90
C GLU A 84 -2.04 -3.39 4.85
N GLU A 85 -0.99 -2.75 4.28
CA GLU A 85 0.35 -3.33 4.18
C GLU A 85 1.14 -3.32 5.50
N GLY A 86 0.83 -2.38 6.38
CA GLY A 86 1.55 -2.17 7.65
C GLY A 86 1.11 -3.07 8.79
N SER A 87 0.09 -3.89 8.61
CA SER A 87 -0.34 -4.82 9.65
C SER A 87 0.72 -5.90 9.88
N PRO A 88 1.09 -6.21 11.13
CA PRO A 88 2.08 -7.24 11.42
C PRO A 88 1.50 -8.63 11.13
N VAL A 89 1.52 -9.06 9.89
CA VAL A 89 1.53 -10.49 9.61
C VAL A 89 2.93 -10.94 9.98
N SER A 90 3.06 -11.61 11.12
CA SER A 90 4.33 -12.14 11.58
C SER A 90 4.86 -13.14 10.56
N THR A 91 5.81 -12.71 9.77
CA THR A 91 6.68 -13.61 9.04
C THR A 91 7.93 -13.82 9.89
N GLU A 92 7.87 -14.73 10.84
CA GLU A 92 9.06 -15.33 11.42
C GLU A 92 9.76 -16.16 10.35
N GLY A 93 10.78 -15.59 9.77
CA GLY A 93 11.62 -16.25 8.79
C GLY A 93 12.92 -15.47 8.60
N ARG A 94 13.88 -15.65 9.54
CA ARG A 94 15.26 -15.15 9.36
C ARG A 94 15.98 -16.02 8.32
N GLY A 95 15.94 -15.61 7.07
CA GLY A 95 16.81 -16.13 6.02
C GLY A 95 17.36 -14.97 5.20
N LYS A 96 18.58 -15.08 4.70
CA LYS A 96 19.25 -14.11 3.81
C LYS A 96 18.61 -14.00 2.41
N HIS A 97 17.39 -14.46 2.26
CA HIS A 97 16.60 -14.33 1.05
C HIS A 97 15.56 -13.25 1.31
N PHE A 98 15.27 -12.41 0.31
CA PHE A 98 14.19 -11.45 0.39
C PHE A 98 12.90 -12.22 0.75
N PRO A 99 12.18 -11.85 1.80
CA PRO A 99 10.92 -12.54 2.09
C PRO A 99 10.02 -12.37 0.86
N GLU A 100 9.55 -13.49 0.35
CA GLU A 100 8.55 -13.49 -0.70
C GLU A 100 7.34 -12.70 -0.21
N TYR A 101 6.82 -11.81 -1.05
CA TYR A 101 5.64 -11.02 -0.69
C TYR A 101 4.45 -11.98 -0.51
N THR A 102 3.99 -12.11 0.72
CA THR A 102 2.94 -13.08 1.10
C THR A 102 1.52 -12.53 0.95
N GLY A 103 1.40 -11.27 0.57
CA GLY A 103 0.13 -10.59 0.37
C GLY A 103 -0.23 -9.60 1.49
N PRO A 104 -1.29 -8.82 1.27
CA PRO A 104 -1.77 -7.82 2.23
C PRO A 104 -2.46 -8.48 3.41
N SER A 105 -2.53 -7.75 4.52
CA SER A 105 -3.38 -8.16 5.64
C SER A 105 -4.88 -7.98 5.28
N ASN A 106 -5.75 -8.78 5.89
CA ASN A 106 -7.20 -8.61 5.78
C ASN A 106 -7.75 -7.52 6.73
N LEU A 107 -6.95 -6.50 7.04
CA LEU A 107 -7.31 -5.46 7.98
C LEU A 107 -8.46 -4.57 7.47
N ILE A 108 -8.48 -4.32 6.16
CA ILE A 108 -9.49 -3.48 5.51
C ILE A 108 -10.37 -4.36 4.63
N ARG A 109 -11.68 -4.36 4.92
CA ARG A 109 -12.69 -5.01 4.10
C ARG A 109 -13.54 -3.93 3.43
N LEU A 110 -13.79 -4.12 2.14
CA LEU A 110 -14.64 -3.23 1.35
C LEU A 110 -15.91 -3.99 0.96
N TYR A 111 -17.03 -3.30 1.05
CA TYR A 111 -18.34 -3.86 0.73
C TYR A 111 -19.07 -2.94 -0.24
N ASP A 112 -19.57 -3.50 -1.34
CA ASP A 112 -20.43 -2.79 -2.26
C ASP A 112 -21.81 -2.57 -1.63
N MET A 113 -22.14 -1.32 -1.39
CA MET A 113 -23.48 -0.96 -0.98
C MET A 113 -24.36 -0.79 -2.21
N LYS A 114 -25.22 -1.77 -2.48
CA LYS A 114 -26.27 -1.61 -3.50
C LYS A 114 -27.40 -0.75 -2.93
N PRO A 115 -27.85 0.29 -3.67
CA PRO A 115 -28.99 1.07 -3.23
C PRO A 115 -30.21 0.16 -3.07
N ALA A 116 -30.87 0.22 -1.91
CA ALA A 116 -32.12 -0.49 -1.70
C ALA A 116 -33.18 0.06 -2.65
N THR A 117 -33.77 -0.79 -3.47
CA THR A 117 -34.94 -0.44 -4.30
C THR A 117 -36.15 -0.31 -3.39
N GLY A 118 -36.47 0.93 -2.98
CA GLY A 118 -37.64 1.21 -2.15
C GLY A 118 -37.39 2.29 -1.09
N LYS A 119 -38.44 2.68 -0.36
CA LYS A 119 -38.39 3.72 0.68
C LYS A 119 -37.75 3.28 2.01
N ALA A 120 -37.21 2.06 2.09
CA ALA A 120 -36.56 1.57 3.29
C ALA A 120 -35.13 2.17 3.40
N LYS A 121 -34.77 2.67 4.58
CA LYS A 121 -33.38 3.07 4.87
C LYS A 121 -32.48 1.83 4.75
N PRO A 122 -31.30 1.95 4.11
CA PRO A 122 -30.38 0.82 4.04
C PRO A 122 -29.99 0.41 5.46
N THR A 123 -30.20 -0.86 5.78
CA THR A 123 -29.74 -1.47 7.04
C THR A 123 -28.52 -2.30 6.70
N MET A 124 -27.40 -2.03 7.34
CA MET A 124 -26.24 -2.92 7.27
C MET A 124 -26.40 -3.99 8.34
N THR A 125 -26.56 -5.24 7.92
CA THR A 125 -26.42 -6.40 8.81
C THR A 125 -25.03 -6.99 8.57
N TYR A 126 -24.32 -7.19 9.64
CA TYR A 126 -23.02 -7.82 9.63
C TYR A 126 -23.23 -9.29 9.99
N ASP A 127 -22.92 -10.16 9.03
CA ASP A 127 -22.97 -11.61 9.19
C ASP A 127 -21.65 -12.18 8.65
N ASP A 128 -20.69 -12.44 9.54
CA ASP A 128 -19.38 -12.94 9.17
C ASP A 128 -18.89 -13.91 10.23
N ASP A 129 -18.95 -15.20 9.90
CA ASP A 129 -18.53 -16.32 10.75
C ASP A 129 -16.99 -16.30 11.01
N ASP A 130 -16.22 -15.55 10.23
CA ASP A 130 -14.76 -15.46 10.34
C ASP A 130 -14.28 -14.43 11.38
N TYR A 131 -15.19 -13.73 12.06
CA TYR A 131 -14.84 -12.67 12.98
C TYR A 131 -14.64 -13.20 14.40
N THR A 132 -13.43 -13.54 14.77
CA THR A 132 -13.04 -13.71 16.17
C THR A 132 -13.00 -12.33 16.84
N SER A 133 -14.09 -12.02 17.45
CA SER A 133 -14.49 -10.86 18.22
C SER A 133 -13.40 -10.00 18.89
N ILE A 134 -13.11 -8.85 18.33
CA ILE A 134 -12.62 -7.68 19.09
C ILE A 134 -13.69 -6.56 19.04
N GLY A 135 -14.96 -6.89 19.27
CA GLY A 135 -16.06 -5.95 19.23
C GLY A 135 -16.75 -5.84 17.85
N SER A 136 -17.90 -5.18 17.82
CA SER A 136 -18.63 -4.95 16.57
C SER A 136 -17.88 -3.94 15.69
N PRO A 137 -17.70 -4.23 14.40
CA PRO A 137 -17.04 -3.30 13.48
C PRO A 137 -17.90 -2.04 13.28
N VAL A 138 -17.23 -0.91 13.04
CA VAL A 138 -17.88 0.35 12.69
C VAL A 138 -17.73 0.55 11.19
N ALA A 139 -18.83 0.84 10.50
CA ALA A 139 -18.83 1.21 9.09
C ALA A 139 -18.67 2.73 8.94
N ILE A 140 -17.83 3.14 7.99
CA ILE A 140 -17.68 4.53 7.58
C ILE A 140 -18.18 4.67 6.15
N THR A 141 -19.02 5.68 5.92
CA THR A 141 -19.48 6.05 4.59
C THR A 141 -18.93 7.42 4.22
N PHE A 142 -18.49 7.59 2.99
CA PHE A 142 -18.02 8.86 2.47
C PHE A 142 -19.07 9.42 1.49
N GLU A 143 -19.48 10.66 1.69
CA GLU A 143 -20.28 11.39 0.71
C GLU A 143 -19.37 12.16 -0.25
N TYR A 144 -18.41 11.44 -0.83
CA TYR A 144 -17.41 12.00 -1.75
C TYR A 144 -17.25 11.07 -2.95
N GLY A 145 -17.89 11.44 -4.08
CA GLY A 145 -18.01 10.59 -5.26
C GLY A 145 -16.67 10.05 -5.75
N LEU A 146 -15.66 10.90 -5.94
CA LEU A 146 -14.33 10.48 -6.42
C LEU A 146 -13.68 9.45 -5.49
N LEU A 147 -13.76 9.63 -4.17
CA LEU A 147 -13.23 8.66 -3.23
C LEU A 147 -14.00 7.33 -3.29
N ASN A 148 -15.33 7.39 -3.48
CA ASN A 148 -16.13 6.18 -3.62
C ASN A 148 -15.79 5.41 -4.91
N ASP A 149 -15.51 6.12 -6.01
CA ASP A 149 -15.06 5.49 -7.26
C ASP A 149 -13.71 4.77 -7.05
N PHE A 150 -12.77 5.41 -6.37
CA PHE A 150 -11.48 4.80 -6.03
C PHE A 150 -11.59 3.59 -5.11
N LEU A 151 -12.47 3.66 -4.12
CA LEU A 151 -12.76 2.53 -3.23
C LEU A 151 -13.44 1.37 -3.97
N ALA A 152 -14.30 1.66 -4.96
CA ALA A 152 -14.90 0.65 -5.81
C ALA A 152 -13.85 -0.06 -6.68
N ASP A 153 -12.93 0.68 -7.31
CA ASP A 153 -11.82 0.10 -8.08
C ASP A 153 -10.93 -0.79 -7.19
N TRP A 154 -10.64 -0.32 -5.99
CA TRP A 154 -9.90 -1.13 -5.03
C TRP A 154 -10.64 -2.41 -4.63
N ASN A 155 -11.96 -2.33 -4.41
CA ASN A 155 -12.78 -3.50 -4.08
C ASN A 155 -12.76 -4.55 -5.21
N VAL A 156 -12.77 -4.10 -6.47
CA VAL A 156 -12.59 -4.99 -7.63
C VAL A 156 -11.25 -5.72 -7.53
N LYS A 157 -10.15 -5.01 -7.27
CA LYS A 157 -8.81 -5.62 -7.14
C LYS A 157 -8.69 -6.59 -5.96
N LYS A 158 -9.31 -6.27 -4.83
CA LYS A 158 -9.40 -7.21 -3.68
C LYS A 158 -10.18 -8.46 -4.03
N THR A 159 -11.27 -8.32 -4.78
CA THR A 159 -12.07 -9.45 -5.25
C THR A 159 -11.28 -10.32 -6.22
N GLU A 160 -10.56 -9.73 -7.18
CA GLU A 160 -9.69 -10.44 -8.11
C GLU A 160 -8.60 -11.24 -7.38
N LEU A 161 -7.99 -10.64 -6.33
CA LEU A 161 -7.02 -11.33 -5.47
C LEU A 161 -7.66 -12.51 -4.72
N LYS A 162 -8.83 -12.30 -4.11
CA LYS A 162 -9.56 -13.35 -3.37
C LYS A 162 -9.94 -14.52 -4.27
N GLU A 163 -10.33 -14.24 -5.51
CA GLU A 163 -10.69 -15.24 -6.51
C GLU A 163 -9.49 -15.88 -7.21
N GLY A 164 -8.26 -15.48 -6.88
CA GLY A 164 -7.03 -15.99 -7.48
C GLY A 164 -6.82 -15.56 -8.94
N LYS A 165 -7.53 -14.52 -9.42
CA LYS A 165 -7.36 -13.96 -10.77
C LYS A 165 -6.06 -13.16 -10.90
N ILE A 166 -5.60 -12.58 -9.80
CA ILE A 166 -4.32 -11.89 -9.68
C ILE A 166 -3.56 -12.45 -8.48
N THR A 167 -2.24 -12.40 -8.56
CA THR A 167 -1.35 -12.80 -7.47
C THR A 167 -1.21 -11.68 -6.44
N PRO A 168 -0.75 -11.98 -5.20
CA PRO A 168 -0.39 -10.95 -4.23
C PRO A 168 0.63 -9.93 -4.76
N ALA A 169 1.59 -10.36 -5.58
CA ALA A 169 2.58 -9.48 -6.17
C ALA A 169 1.95 -8.50 -7.18
N GLU A 170 1.07 -8.98 -8.05
CA GLU A 170 0.33 -8.12 -8.98
C GLU A 170 -0.60 -7.14 -8.26
N TYR A 171 -1.21 -7.55 -7.16
CA TYR A 171 -2.01 -6.67 -6.33
C TYR A 171 -1.16 -5.57 -5.68
N PHE A 172 0.01 -5.91 -5.14
CA PHE A 172 0.93 -4.92 -4.58
C PHE A 172 1.48 -3.98 -5.65
N GLU A 173 1.83 -4.51 -6.83
CA GLU A 173 2.24 -3.71 -7.99
C GLU A 173 1.17 -2.68 -8.34
N TRP A 174 -0.10 -3.09 -8.42
CA TRP A 174 -1.22 -2.18 -8.68
C TRP A 174 -1.29 -1.06 -7.64
N LYS A 175 -1.12 -1.35 -6.35
CA LYS A 175 -1.14 -0.33 -5.29
C LYS A 175 -0.02 0.69 -5.41
N ILE A 176 1.22 0.24 -5.63
CA ILE A 176 2.37 1.16 -5.68
C ILE A 176 2.47 1.96 -6.98
N THR A 177 1.76 1.57 -8.01
CA THR A 177 1.67 2.30 -9.29
C THR A 177 0.39 3.13 -9.42
N TRP A 178 -0.52 3.02 -8.46
CA TRP A 178 -1.77 3.78 -8.44
C TRP A 178 -1.52 5.28 -8.16
N PRO A 179 -2.27 6.25 -8.69
CA PRO A 179 -3.27 6.04 -9.73
C PRO A 179 -2.59 5.79 -11.07
N GLN A 180 -3.02 4.72 -11.73
CA GLN A 180 -2.55 4.48 -13.08
C GLN A 180 -3.12 5.60 -13.97
N ALA A 181 -2.26 6.22 -14.76
CA ALA A 181 -2.73 7.11 -15.81
C ALA A 181 -3.71 6.30 -16.68
N HIS A 182 -4.97 6.70 -16.68
CA HIS A 182 -5.91 6.15 -17.64
C HIS A 182 -5.37 6.48 -19.04
N ALA A 183 -4.85 5.45 -19.72
CA ALA A 183 -4.37 5.53 -21.08
C ALA A 183 -5.56 5.69 -22.05
#